data_e00e6a4b0a07920c2f93eff5411d7b8a
#
_entry.id   e00e6a4b0a07920c2f93eff5411d7b8a
#
_cell.length_a   1.000
_cell.length_b   1.000
_cell.length_c   1.000
_cell.angle_alpha   90.00
_cell.angle_beta   90.00
_cell.angle_gamma   90.00
#
_symmetry.space_group_name_H-M   'P 1'
#
loop_
_entity.id
_entity.type
_entity.pdbx_description
1 polymer ?
#
loop_
_entity_poly.entity_id
_entity_poly.type
_entity_poly.pdbx_seq_one_letter_code
_entity_poly.pdbx_strand_id
1 'polypeptide(L)'
;MSEITGIARQKIHPGKLDEFKRLAAECMRVARIKDTGTVQYDFYFNADESECIVYERYRDSAALQEHLQNLGDLMGQVMAICTTTGEVLGEPSPELANG
;
A
#
# COMPACT_ATOMS: atom_id res chain seq x y z
N MET A 1 -19.28 4.14 10.16
CA MET A 1 -18.35 4.14 9.02
C MET A 1 -17.56 2.88 9.05
N SER A 2 -17.48 2.21 7.92
CA SER A 2 -16.82 0.91 7.84
C SER A 2 -15.32 1.06 7.66
N GLU A 3 -14.60 0.24 8.40
CA GLU A 3 -13.15 0.11 8.18
C GLU A 3 -12.89 -0.47 6.79
N ILE A 4 -11.83 -0.02 6.15
CA ILE A 4 -11.41 -0.50 4.84
C ILE A 4 -10.13 -1.33 5.03
N THR A 5 -10.11 -2.51 4.43
CA THR A 5 -8.94 -3.38 4.39
C THR A 5 -8.47 -3.50 2.95
N GLY A 6 -7.18 -3.27 2.73
CA GLY A 6 -6.54 -3.47 1.43
C GLY A 6 -5.52 -4.59 1.53
N ILE A 7 -5.51 -5.46 0.53
CA ILE A 7 -4.52 -6.52 0.41
C ILE A 7 -3.93 -6.39 -0.99
N ALA A 8 -2.64 -6.07 -1.07
CA ALA A 8 -1.94 -5.95 -2.34
C ALA A 8 -0.86 -7.03 -2.43
N ARG A 9 -0.79 -7.68 -3.59
CA ARG A 9 0.28 -8.61 -3.91
C ARG A 9 1.18 -7.95 -4.92
N GLN A 10 2.45 -7.84 -4.58
CA GLN A 10 3.44 -7.16 -5.42
C GLN A 10 4.51 -8.14 -5.83
N LYS A 11 4.54 -8.48 -7.13
CA LYS A 11 5.60 -9.32 -7.70
C LYS A 11 6.75 -8.41 -8.08
N ILE A 12 7.87 -8.57 -7.40
CA ILE A 12 9.01 -7.69 -7.56
C ILE A 12 9.75 -8.06 -8.85
N HIS A 13 10.03 -7.06 -9.70
CA HIS A 13 10.75 -7.30 -10.95
C HIS A 13 12.18 -7.77 -10.67
N PRO A 14 12.75 -8.64 -11.53
CA PRO A 14 14.11 -9.15 -11.34
C PRO A 14 15.11 -8.02 -11.14
N GLY A 15 15.97 -8.17 -10.13
CA GLY A 15 17.02 -7.20 -9.83
C GLY A 15 16.56 -5.96 -9.06
N LYS A 16 15.28 -5.90 -8.66
CA LYS A 16 14.71 -4.71 -8.01
C LYS A 16 14.42 -4.87 -6.52
N LEU A 17 14.85 -5.97 -5.91
CA LEU A 17 14.52 -6.24 -4.51
C LEU A 17 15.05 -5.17 -3.56
N ASP A 18 16.30 -4.76 -3.71
CA ASP A 18 16.88 -3.77 -2.80
C ASP A 18 16.17 -2.42 -2.93
N GLU A 19 15.88 -2.01 -4.16
CA GLU A 19 15.13 -0.78 -4.41
C GLU A 19 13.72 -0.88 -3.84
N PHE A 20 13.05 -2.03 -4.01
CA PHE A 20 11.74 -2.26 -3.45
C PHE A 20 11.75 -2.13 -1.92
N LYS A 21 12.74 -2.74 -1.25
CA LYS A 21 12.85 -2.65 0.21
C LYS A 21 13.06 -1.21 0.66
N ARG A 22 13.88 -0.46 -0.05
CA ARG A 22 14.11 0.96 0.26
C ARG A 22 12.83 1.77 0.14
N LEU A 23 12.09 1.57 -0.97
CA LEU A 23 10.83 2.28 -1.20
C LEU A 23 9.76 1.87 -0.20
N ALA A 24 9.68 0.58 0.14
CA ALA A 24 8.72 0.09 1.13
C ALA A 24 8.98 0.73 2.49
N ALA A 25 10.23 0.81 2.91
CA ALA A 25 10.60 1.47 4.17
C ALA A 25 10.21 2.94 4.15
N GLU A 26 10.41 3.62 3.02
CA GLU A 26 10.04 5.03 2.87
C GLU A 26 8.53 5.22 2.93
N CYS A 27 7.76 4.34 2.28
CA CYS A 27 6.30 4.37 2.34
C CYS A 27 5.81 4.22 3.79
N MET A 28 6.38 3.26 4.53
CA MET A 28 6.00 3.04 5.93
C MET A 28 6.34 4.25 6.79
N ARG A 29 7.48 4.89 6.53
CA ARG A 29 7.90 6.08 7.27
C ARG A 29 6.94 7.23 7.02
N VAL A 30 6.59 7.48 5.76
CA VAL A 30 5.66 8.56 5.40
C VAL A 30 4.30 8.32 6.03
N ALA A 31 3.79 7.09 5.96
CA ALA A 31 2.49 6.75 6.54
C ALA A 31 2.50 6.98 8.06
N ARG A 32 3.57 6.57 8.75
CA ARG A 32 3.68 6.74 10.20
C ARG A 32 3.66 8.22 10.59
N ILE A 33 4.29 9.07 9.80
CA ILE A 33 4.43 10.50 10.11
C ILE A 33 3.20 11.29 9.70
N LYS A 34 2.60 10.98 8.55
CA LYS A 34 1.58 11.84 7.93
C LYS A 34 0.15 11.32 8.02
N ASP A 35 -0.04 10.00 8.05
CA ASP A 35 -1.40 9.44 8.05
C ASP A 35 -2.08 9.63 9.39
N THR A 36 -3.36 9.99 9.36
CA THR A 36 -4.15 10.18 10.57
C THR A 36 -5.18 9.06 10.79
N GLY A 37 -5.47 8.27 9.77
CA GLY A 37 -6.51 7.24 9.85
C GLY A 37 -6.06 5.84 9.46
N THR A 38 -4.75 5.62 9.27
CA THR A 38 -4.21 4.29 8.97
C THR A 38 -4.12 3.49 10.26
N VAL A 39 -4.80 2.34 10.28
CA VAL A 39 -4.84 1.45 11.44
C VAL A 39 -3.70 0.45 11.39
N GLN A 40 -3.37 -0.03 10.17
CA GLN A 40 -2.32 -1.02 9.97
C GLN A 40 -1.73 -0.84 8.56
N TYR A 41 -0.42 -1.04 8.43
CA TYR A 41 0.26 -0.94 7.15
C TYR A 41 1.54 -1.76 7.25
N ASP A 42 1.46 -3.03 6.85
CA ASP A 42 2.54 -3.99 7.01
C ASP A 42 2.91 -4.64 5.68
N PHE A 43 4.20 -4.94 5.51
CA PHE A 43 4.75 -5.60 4.35
C PHE A 43 5.27 -6.98 4.75
N TYR A 44 4.83 -8.02 4.04
CA TYR A 44 5.23 -9.40 4.29
C TYR A 44 5.83 -10.00 3.02
N PHE A 45 7.06 -10.50 3.12
CA PHE A 45 7.72 -11.15 2.00
C PHE A 45 7.49 -12.66 2.03
N ASN A 46 7.37 -13.27 0.83
CA ASN A 46 7.40 -14.73 0.74
C ASN A 46 8.84 -15.24 0.96
N ALA A 47 9.02 -16.58 0.94
CA ALA A 47 10.29 -17.21 1.36
C ALA A 47 11.50 -16.75 0.54
N ASP A 48 11.35 -16.60 -0.79
CA ASP A 48 12.45 -16.18 -1.66
C ASP A 48 12.47 -14.68 -1.94
N GLU A 49 11.58 -13.93 -1.29
CA GLU A 49 11.45 -12.48 -1.45
C GLU A 49 11.16 -12.02 -2.87
N SER A 50 10.55 -12.88 -3.69
CA SER A 50 10.10 -12.50 -5.04
C SER A 50 8.77 -11.77 -5.02
N GLU A 51 8.00 -11.92 -3.95
CA GLU A 51 6.70 -11.28 -3.79
C GLU A 51 6.56 -10.68 -2.40
N CYS A 52 5.80 -9.59 -2.34
CA CYS A 52 5.47 -8.94 -1.09
C CYS A 52 3.95 -8.80 -1.01
N ILE A 53 3.38 -9.18 0.13
CA ILE A 53 1.98 -8.91 0.44
C ILE A 53 1.94 -7.69 1.33
N VAL A 54 1.21 -6.66 0.91
CA VAL A 54 0.99 -5.46 1.73
C VAL A 54 -0.40 -5.58 2.32
N TYR A 55 -0.48 -5.57 3.65
CA TYR A 55 -1.73 -5.65 4.39
C TYR A 55 -2.00 -4.28 4.99
N GLU A 56 -3.14 -3.68 4.61
CA GLU A 56 -3.46 -2.30 4.95
C GLU A 56 -4.85 -2.23 5.54
N ARG A 57 -4.99 -1.47 6.63
CA ARG A 57 -6.31 -1.21 7.22
C ARG A 57 -6.42 0.28 7.49
N TYR A 58 -7.58 0.83 7.17
CA TYR A 58 -7.87 2.25 7.32
C TYR A 58 -9.20 2.43 8.04
N ARG A 59 -9.28 3.49 8.85
CA ARG A 59 -10.49 3.81 9.60
C ARG A 59 -11.71 3.92 8.68
N ASP A 60 -11.53 4.48 7.48
CA ASP A 60 -12.59 4.68 6.50
C ASP A 60 -11.98 4.97 5.13
N SER A 61 -12.83 5.20 4.12
CA SER A 61 -12.38 5.50 2.77
C SER A 61 -11.57 6.79 2.69
N ALA A 62 -11.93 7.80 3.47
CA ALA A 62 -11.20 9.06 3.47
C ALA A 62 -9.76 8.87 3.96
N ALA A 63 -9.57 7.99 4.94
CA ALA A 63 -8.24 7.67 5.46
C ALA A 63 -7.37 6.98 4.40
N LEU A 64 -7.96 6.09 3.59
CA LEU A 64 -7.23 5.48 2.49
C LEU A 64 -6.82 6.52 1.44
N GLN A 65 -7.74 7.44 1.09
CA GLN A 65 -7.43 8.51 0.15
C GLN A 65 -6.31 9.41 0.68
N GLU A 66 -6.35 9.75 1.97
CA GLU A 66 -5.28 10.51 2.62
C GLU A 66 -3.94 9.79 2.50
N HIS A 67 -3.93 8.47 2.77
CA HIS A 67 -2.72 7.66 2.67
C HIS A 67 -2.11 7.73 1.27
N LEU A 68 -2.95 7.55 0.23
CA LEU A 68 -2.48 7.62 -1.14
C LEU A 68 -1.92 9.00 -1.50
N GLN A 69 -2.57 10.05 -1.03
CA GLN A 69 -2.09 11.42 -1.25
C GLN A 69 -0.75 11.65 -0.55
N ASN A 70 -0.61 11.14 0.68
CA ASN A 70 0.63 11.31 1.44
C ASN A 70 1.80 10.57 0.80
N LEU A 71 1.57 9.38 0.23
CA LEU A 71 2.61 8.66 -0.48
C LEU A 71 3.05 9.37 -1.76
N GLY A 72 2.09 9.99 -2.47
CA GLY A 72 2.40 10.76 -3.67
C GLY A 72 3.20 9.97 -4.69
N ASP A 73 4.36 10.51 -5.09
CA ASP A 73 5.20 9.90 -6.12
C ASP A 73 5.80 8.54 -5.71
N LEU A 74 5.85 8.24 -4.42
CA LEU A 74 6.35 6.94 -3.96
C LEU A 74 5.54 5.78 -4.53
N MET A 75 4.21 5.95 -4.67
CA MET A 75 3.36 4.93 -5.28
C MET A 75 3.81 4.60 -6.69
N GLY A 76 4.04 5.63 -7.50
CA GLY A 76 4.50 5.45 -8.87
C GLY A 76 5.85 4.77 -8.95
N GLN A 77 6.77 5.11 -8.04
CA GLN A 77 8.08 4.49 -8.00
C GLN A 77 7.99 3.00 -7.65
N VAL A 78 7.15 2.64 -6.69
CA VAL A 78 6.92 1.23 -6.33
C VAL A 78 6.32 0.48 -7.51
N MET A 79 5.27 1.04 -8.13
CA MET A 79 4.58 0.37 -9.24
C MET A 79 5.47 0.21 -10.46
N ALA A 80 6.51 1.01 -10.60
CA ALA A 80 7.45 0.89 -11.72
C ALA A 80 8.37 -0.33 -11.61
N ILE A 81 8.53 -0.88 -10.39
CA ILE A 81 9.47 -1.99 -10.15
C ILE A 81 8.79 -3.26 -9.68
N CYS A 82 7.47 -3.31 -9.71
CA CYS A 82 6.72 -4.53 -9.37
C CYS A 82 5.43 -4.58 -10.17
N THR A 83 4.85 -5.78 -10.24
CA THR A 83 3.52 -5.98 -10.80
C THR A 83 2.55 -6.17 -9.65
N THR A 84 1.57 -5.27 -9.54
CA THR A 84 0.67 -5.22 -8.41
C THR A 84 -0.72 -5.73 -8.77
N THR A 85 -1.27 -6.61 -7.93
CA THR A 85 -2.69 -6.95 -7.92
C THR A 85 -3.20 -6.76 -6.50
N GLY A 86 -4.50 -6.49 -6.34
CA GLY A 86 -5.00 -6.26 -4.99
C GLY A 86 -6.50 -6.27 -4.90
N GLU A 87 -6.98 -6.23 -3.66
CA GLU A 87 -8.39 -6.19 -3.33
C GLU A 87 -8.61 -5.15 -2.24
N VAL A 88 -9.75 -4.48 -2.31
CA VAL A 88 -10.22 -3.58 -1.26
C VAL A 88 -11.47 -4.19 -0.67
N LEU A 89 -11.46 -4.44 0.63
CA LEU A 89 -12.55 -5.06 1.39
C LEU A 89 -13.17 -4.03 2.31
N GLY A 90 -14.49 -4.10 2.47
CA GLY A 90 -15.27 -3.14 3.24
C GLY A 90 -16.22 -2.38 2.34
N GLU A 91 -16.72 -1.25 2.82
CA GLU A 91 -17.66 -0.42 2.05
C GLU A 91 -16.97 0.89 1.65
N PRO A 92 -16.27 0.91 0.49
CA PRO A 92 -15.60 2.12 0.04
C PRO A 92 -16.61 3.21 -0.33
N SER A 93 -16.16 4.47 -0.23
CA SER A 93 -16.96 5.60 -0.72
C SER A 93 -17.10 5.51 -2.24
N PRO A 94 -18.12 6.19 -2.83
CA PRO A 94 -18.25 6.22 -4.30
C PRO A 94 -16.99 6.71 -5.01
N GLU A 95 -16.29 7.69 -4.45
CA GLU A 95 -15.06 8.22 -5.04
C GLU A 95 -13.98 7.15 -5.09
N LEU A 96 -13.82 6.39 -4.01
CA LEU A 96 -12.82 5.33 -3.93
C LEU A 96 -13.20 4.16 -4.86
N ALA A 97 -14.45 3.76 -4.86
CA ALA A 97 -14.93 2.64 -5.67
C ALA A 97 -14.80 2.91 -7.17
N ASN A 98 -14.97 4.17 -7.58
CA ASN A 98 -14.93 4.57 -8.99
C ASN A 98 -13.54 5.09 -9.42
N GLY A 99 -12.66 5.25 -8.46
CA GLY A 99 -11.29 5.69 -8.74
C GLY A 99 -10.41 4.56 -9.14
#